data_0badbf1aecf4f29be0850ad1ac34d256
#
_entry.id   0badbf1aecf4f29be0850ad1ac34d256
#
_cell.length_a   1.000
_cell.length_b   1.000
_cell.length_c   1.000
_cell.angle_alpha   90.00
_cell.angle_beta   90.00
_cell.angle_gamma   90.00
#
_symmetry.space_group_name_H-M   'P 1'
#
loop_
_entity.id
_entity.type
_entity.pdbx_description
1 polymer ?
#
loop_
_entity_poly.entity_id
_entity_poly.type
_entity_poly.pdbx_seq_one_letter_code
_entity_poly.pdbx_strand_id
1 'polypeptide(L)'
;MKKIELLILLLILIGGFLVRLYRFNNPIADWHSWRQADTSAVSRNFVKFGYDILFPRFDDLSNGVSLLDNPKGYRFVEFPFYNILQAGFYQIFNHFTIEQWGRLVSIISSLIAAVFLYLLVKKHVSTRAGLIAAFFYTFVPYNIYYGRAIIPDSLMVMSFLAGLYFFDQYLDEKVNIKQYTYYILAIFLVALSLLIKPFVLFFFLAFLYLVFMKFGLKGFKKPEIWVFFVLASLPFFLWRMWMENFPEGIPRNDWLYNWNSIRFKGSFYWWIFAERISKMILGY
;
A
#
# COMPACT_ATOMS: atom_id res chain seq x y z
N MET A 1 -19.63 0.39 -19.90
CA MET A 1 -18.93 -0.93 -20.10
C MET A 1 -19.86 -1.86 -20.86
N LYS A 2 -19.37 -2.60 -21.85
CA LYS A 2 -20.16 -3.69 -22.45
C LYS A 2 -20.37 -4.76 -21.38
N LYS A 3 -21.54 -5.42 -21.37
CA LYS A 3 -21.89 -6.44 -20.36
C LYS A 3 -20.80 -7.53 -20.19
N ILE A 4 -20.19 -7.93 -21.31
CA ILE A 4 -19.15 -8.96 -21.34
C ILE A 4 -17.84 -8.52 -20.66
N GLU A 5 -17.48 -7.25 -20.76
CA GLU A 5 -16.27 -6.69 -20.10
C GLU A 5 -16.42 -6.70 -18.57
N LEU A 6 -17.61 -6.32 -18.10
CA LEU A 6 -17.93 -6.37 -16.67
C LEU A 6 -17.91 -7.81 -16.15
N LEU A 7 -18.48 -8.73 -16.92
CA LEU A 7 -18.47 -10.16 -16.53
C LEU A 7 -17.05 -10.71 -16.42
N ILE A 8 -16.17 -10.43 -17.41
CA ILE A 8 -14.78 -10.89 -17.38
C ILE A 8 -14.04 -10.28 -16.17
N LEU A 9 -14.18 -8.97 -15.93
CA LEU A 9 -13.56 -8.34 -14.76
C LEU A 9 -14.07 -8.96 -13.46
N LEU A 10 -15.36 -9.20 -13.33
CA LEU A 10 -15.96 -9.85 -12.16
C LEU A 10 -15.40 -11.27 -11.95
N LEU A 11 -15.25 -12.05 -13.02
CA LEU A 11 -14.64 -13.39 -12.94
C LEU A 11 -13.19 -13.33 -12.49
N ILE A 12 -12.40 -12.35 -12.96
CA ILE A 12 -11.02 -12.11 -12.50
C ILE A 12 -11.01 -11.81 -11.00
N LEU A 13 -11.89 -10.93 -10.52
CA LEU A 13 -11.94 -10.55 -9.11
C LEU A 13 -12.42 -11.70 -8.22
N ILE A 14 -13.43 -12.45 -8.63
CA ILE A 14 -13.91 -13.64 -7.89
C ILE A 14 -12.81 -14.70 -7.83
N GLY A 15 -12.19 -15.04 -8.96
CA GLY A 15 -11.07 -15.98 -8.99
C GLY A 15 -9.91 -15.51 -8.13
N GLY A 16 -9.59 -14.21 -8.19
CA GLY A 16 -8.57 -13.56 -7.36
C GLY A 16 -8.87 -13.62 -5.86
N PHE A 17 -10.13 -13.49 -5.48
CA PHE A 17 -10.58 -13.68 -4.10
C PHE A 17 -10.38 -15.14 -3.66
N LEU A 18 -10.89 -16.07 -4.44
CA LEU A 18 -10.84 -17.50 -4.11
C LEU A 18 -9.42 -18.05 -3.92
N VAL A 19 -8.49 -17.69 -4.81
CA VAL A 19 -7.09 -18.17 -4.69
C VAL A 19 -6.39 -17.58 -3.45
N ARG A 20 -6.80 -16.43 -2.97
CA ARG A 20 -6.25 -15.81 -1.75
C ARG A 20 -6.84 -16.37 -0.46
N LEU A 21 -7.92 -17.13 -0.53
CA LEU A 21 -8.47 -17.84 0.64
C LEU A 21 -7.62 -19.08 1.04
N TYR A 22 -6.63 -19.45 0.21
CA TYR A 22 -5.71 -20.52 0.58
C TYR A 22 -5.03 -20.22 1.93
N ARG A 23 -5.13 -21.16 2.86
CA ARG A 23 -4.63 -21.05 4.25
C ARG A 23 -5.23 -19.86 5.03
N PHE A 24 -6.45 -19.48 4.73
CA PHE A 24 -7.13 -18.34 5.38
C PHE A 24 -7.26 -18.53 6.90
N ASN A 25 -7.49 -19.77 7.35
CA ASN A 25 -7.69 -20.11 8.76
C ASN A 25 -6.38 -20.49 9.50
N ASN A 26 -5.24 -20.53 8.80
CA ASN A 26 -3.99 -20.91 9.43
C ASN A 26 -3.48 -19.79 10.37
N PRO A 27 -2.76 -20.16 11.45
CA PRO A 27 -2.04 -19.16 12.26
C PRO A 27 -0.98 -18.45 11.42
N ILE A 28 -0.43 -17.37 11.98
CA ILE A 28 0.66 -16.62 11.34
C ILE A 28 1.95 -17.45 11.49
N ALA A 29 2.27 -18.26 10.48
CA ALA A 29 3.43 -19.16 10.47
C ALA A 29 3.99 -19.39 9.05
N ASP A 30 3.67 -18.53 8.11
CA ASP A 30 4.15 -18.60 6.74
C ASP A 30 5.26 -17.57 6.47
N TRP A 31 5.59 -17.34 5.21
CA TRP A 31 6.64 -16.39 4.81
C TRP A 31 6.42 -15.00 5.41
N HIS A 32 7.47 -14.36 5.91
CA HIS A 32 7.41 -13.09 6.65
C HIS A 32 6.49 -13.13 7.89
N SER A 33 6.43 -14.28 8.58
CA SER A 33 5.59 -14.46 9.76
C SER A 33 5.83 -13.41 10.83
N TRP A 34 7.11 -13.08 11.12
CA TRP A 34 7.47 -12.03 12.06
C TRP A 34 6.83 -10.68 11.72
N ARG A 35 6.85 -10.29 10.43
CA ARG A 35 6.27 -9.01 10.00
C ARG A 35 4.75 -8.99 10.12
N GLN A 36 4.10 -10.11 9.82
CA GLN A 36 2.64 -10.27 9.99
C GLN A 36 2.25 -10.28 11.46
N ALA A 37 3.05 -10.92 12.32
CA ALA A 37 2.84 -10.96 13.76
C ALA A 37 2.93 -9.55 14.38
N ASP A 38 3.97 -8.81 14.04
CA ASP A 38 4.16 -7.43 14.48
C ASP A 38 3.03 -6.50 14.02
N THR A 39 2.60 -6.62 12.76
CA THR A 39 1.47 -5.83 12.24
C THR A 39 0.19 -6.17 12.99
N SER A 40 -0.09 -7.46 13.22
CA SER A 40 -1.27 -7.89 13.98
C SER A 40 -1.18 -7.50 15.47
N ALA A 41 0.03 -7.45 16.05
CA ALA A 41 0.22 -7.02 17.43
C ALA A 41 -0.26 -5.58 17.65
N VAL A 42 0.07 -4.67 16.74
CA VAL A 42 -0.44 -3.28 16.81
C VAL A 42 -1.97 -3.27 16.77
N SER A 43 -2.59 -4.07 15.91
CA SER A 43 -4.05 -4.15 15.81
C SER A 43 -4.67 -4.75 17.08
N ARG A 44 -4.07 -5.81 17.66
CA ARG A 44 -4.50 -6.37 18.95
C ARG A 44 -4.41 -5.35 20.07
N ASN A 45 -3.35 -4.55 20.08
CA ASN A 45 -3.15 -3.52 21.10
C ASN A 45 -4.17 -2.38 20.95
N PHE A 46 -4.60 -2.03 19.75
CA PHE A 46 -5.72 -1.12 19.55
C PHE A 46 -7.03 -1.67 20.12
N VAL A 47 -7.30 -2.97 19.96
CA VAL A 47 -8.47 -3.61 20.55
C VAL A 47 -8.39 -3.64 22.07
N LYS A 48 -7.21 -3.89 22.65
CA LYS A 48 -7.02 -4.05 24.09
C LYS A 48 -6.98 -2.71 24.85
N PHE A 49 -6.29 -1.72 24.30
CA PHE A 49 -5.93 -0.49 25.01
C PHE A 49 -6.54 0.78 24.40
N GLY A 50 -7.27 0.66 23.29
CA GLY A 50 -7.84 1.80 22.55
C GLY A 50 -6.92 2.27 21.40
N TYR A 51 -7.50 3.09 20.53
CA TYR A 51 -6.83 3.58 19.30
C TYR A 51 -5.94 4.79 19.58
N ASP A 52 -4.76 4.54 20.11
CA ASP A 52 -3.71 5.57 20.19
C ASP A 52 -2.93 5.61 18.87
N ILE A 53 -3.49 6.30 17.88
CA ILE A 53 -2.97 6.30 16.50
C ILE A 53 -1.61 7.00 16.35
N LEU A 54 -1.27 7.90 17.26
CA LEU A 54 0.03 8.57 17.28
C LEU A 54 1.10 7.78 18.02
N PHE A 55 0.71 6.77 18.81
CA PHE A 55 1.60 5.89 19.55
C PHE A 55 1.24 4.42 19.32
N PRO A 56 1.30 3.93 18.07
CA PRO A 56 1.08 2.52 17.81
C PRO A 56 2.11 1.66 18.56
N ARG A 57 1.62 0.60 19.24
CA ARG A 57 2.44 -0.27 20.08
C ARG A 57 2.34 -1.71 19.61
N PHE A 58 3.46 -2.43 19.69
CA PHE A 58 3.52 -3.86 19.43
C PHE A 58 4.05 -4.61 20.66
N ASP A 59 4.22 -5.93 20.56
CA ASP A 59 4.50 -6.77 21.73
C ASP A 59 6.01 -6.97 21.99
N ASP A 60 6.90 -6.54 21.07
CA ASP A 60 8.34 -6.61 21.24
C ASP A 60 8.84 -5.37 21.99
N LEU A 61 9.27 -5.58 23.25
CA LEU A 61 9.81 -4.54 24.13
C LEU A 61 11.35 -4.52 24.10
N SER A 62 11.98 -5.34 23.25
CA SER A 62 13.43 -5.41 23.14
C SER A 62 14.00 -4.20 22.39
N ASN A 63 15.32 -4.04 22.49
CA ASN A 63 16.06 -3.05 21.70
C ASN A 63 16.39 -3.54 20.26
N GLY A 64 15.92 -4.73 19.86
CA GLY A 64 16.31 -5.38 18.61
C GLY A 64 15.94 -4.60 17.34
N VAL A 65 14.92 -3.75 17.41
CA VAL A 65 14.41 -3.01 16.24
C VAL A 65 15.16 -1.69 16.01
N SER A 66 15.39 -0.92 17.07
CA SER A 66 15.98 0.43 17.00
C SER A 66 17.39 0.51 17.58
N LEU A 67 17.84 -0.52 18.32
CA LEU A 67 19.00 -0.56 19.19
C LEU A 67 18.91 0.36 20.43
N LEU A 68 17.72 0.88 20.71
CA LEU A 68 17.40 1.65 21.90
C LEU A 68 16.36 0.89 22.72
N ASP A 69 16.39 1.04 24.03
CA ASP A 69 15.40 0.43 24.92
C ASP A 69 14.01 0.97 24.58
N ASN A 70 13.05 0.07 24.35
CA ASN A 70 11.68 0.40 23.95
C ASN A 70 10.65 -0.17 24.94
N PRO A 71 10.64 0.24 26.20
CA PRO A 71 9.77 -0.33 27.24
C PRO A 71 8.29 -0.06 27.00
N LYS A 72 7.96 0.89 26.15
CA LYS A 72 6.57 1.21 25.78
C LYS A 72 6.08 0.43 24.55
N GLY A 73 6.97 -0.30 23.86
CA GLY A 73 6.64 -1.05 22.66
C GLY A 73 6.20 -0.17 21.50
N TYR A 74 6.75 1.03 21.33
CA TYR A 74 6.43 1.89 20.20
C TYR A 74 6.87 1.27 18.87
N ARG A 75 6.03 1.43 17.83
CA ARG A 75 6.31 0.90 16.51
C ARG A 75 6.00 1.90 15.40
N PHE A 76 6.97 2.72 15.06
CA PHE A 76 6.86 3.78 14.04
C PHE A 76 7.43 3.31 12.68
N VAL A 77 6.88 2.26 12.12
CA VAL A 77 7.26 1.75 10.80
C VAL A 77 6.40 2.39 9.73
N GLU A 78 5.08 2.25 9.87
CA GLU A 78 4.06 2.89 9.05
C GLU A 78 3.09 3.67 9.95
N PHE A 79 2.38 4.63 9.37
CA PHE A 79 1.19 5.17 10.03
C PHE A 79 0.10 4.08 10.08
N PRO A 80 -0.57 3.83 11.22
CA PRO A 80 -1.29 2.59 11.49
C PRO A 80 -2.68 2.46 10.84
N PHE A 81 -2.90 3.00 9.63
CA PHE A 81 -4.20 2.90 8.93
C PHE A 81 -4.65 1.45 8.70
N TYR A 82 -3.72 0.58 8.33
CA TYR A 82 -4.02 -0.82 8.15
C TYR A 82 -4.51 -1.46 9.46
N ASN A 83 -3.86 -1.12 10.56
CA ASN A 83 -4.17 -1.63 11.89
C ASN A 83 -5.52 -1.12 12.39
N ILE A 84 -5.86 0.14 12.08
CA ILE A 84 -7.18 0.71 12.38
C ILE A 84 -8.27 -0.07 11.64
N LEU A 85 -8.08 -0.38 10.36
CA LEU A 85 -9.05 -1.17 9.59
C LEU A 85 -9.19 -2.59 10.16
N GLN A 86 -8.06 -3.27 10.41
CA GLN A 86 -8.04 -4.63 10.95
C GLN A 86 -8.73 -4.71 12.30
N ALA A 87 -8.38 -3.83 13.24
CA ALA A 87 -8.97 -3.77 14.57
C ALA A 87 -10.45 -3.35 14.52
N GLY A 88 -10.80 -2.36 13.70
CA GLY A 88 -12.16 -1.87 13.54
C GLY A 88 -13.11 -2.94 12.99
N PHE A 89 -12.70 -3.65 11.93
CA PHE A 89 -13.53 -4.76 11.43
C PHE A 89 -13.68 -5.88 12.44
N TYR A 90 -12.64 -6.20 13.20
CA TYR A 90 -12.73 -7.19 14.27
C TYR A 90 -13.72 -6.78 15.36
N GLN A 91 -13.74 -5.51 15.77
CA GLN A 91 -14.66 -5.02 16.79
C GLN A 91 -16.13 -4.91 16.32
N ILE A 92 -16.33 -4.57 15.02
CA ILE A 92 -17.69 -4.43 14.46
C ILE A 92 -18.27 -5.81 14.11
N PHE A 93 -17.45 -6.70 13.58
CA PHE A 93 -17.89 -8.00 13.08
C PHE A 93 -17.09 -9.12 13.75
N ASN A 94 -17.63 -9.72 14.79
CA ASN A 94 -16.95 -10.73 15.60
C ASN A 94 -16.97 -12.16 15.03
N HIS A 95 -17.22 -12.34 13.73
CA HIS A 95 -17.31 -13.66 13.09
C HIS A 95 -15.94 -14.28 12.77
N PHE A 96 -14.89 -13.46 12.63
CA PHE A 96 -13.55 -13.88 12.28
C PHE A 96 -12.53 -13.45 13.33
N THR A 97 -11.40 -14.16 13.39
CA THR A 97 -10.27 -13.75 14.23
C THR A 97 -9.63 -12.45 13.70
N ILE A 98 -8.84 -11.80 14.53
CA ILE A 98 -8.16 -10.56 14.12
C ILE A 98 -7.20 -10.80 12.95
N GLU A 99 -6.55 -11.99 12.90
CA GLU A 99 -5.68 -12.41 11.81
C GLU A 99 -6.46 -12.61 10.50
N GLN A 100 -7.64 -13.23 10.58
CA GLN A 100 -8.52 -13.40 9.42
C GLN A 100 -9.00 -12.06 8.88
N TRP A 101 -9.34 -11.12 9.75
CA TRP A 101 -9.66 -9.74 9.34
C TRP A 101 -8.48 -9.04 8.69
N GLY A 102 -7.27 -9.21 9.21
CA GLY A 102 -6.06 -8.69 8.58
C GLY A 102 -5.88 -9.22 7.15
N ARG A 103 -6.06 -10.54 6.95
CA ARG A 103 -6.02 -11.15 5.61
C ARG A 103 -7.11 -10.57 4.70
N LEU A 104 -8.34 -10.40 5.19
CA LEU A 104 -9.44 -9.83 4.41
C LEU A 104 -9.15 -8.38 3.99
N VAL A 105 -8.60 -7.54 4.88
CA VAL A 105 -8.18 -6.18 4.55
C VAL A 105 -7.17 -6.20 3.40
N SER A 106 -6.16 -7.07 3.45
CA SER A 106 -5.18 -7.22 2.37
C SER A 106 -5.81 -7.71 1.07
N ILE A 107 -6.66 -8.75 1.13
CA ILE A 107 -7.34 -9.33 -0.04
C ILE A 107 -8.21 -8.27 -0.73
N ILE A 108 -9.08 -7.60 0.02
CA ILE A 108 -9.98 -6.58 -0.51
C ILE A 108 -9.18 -5.43 -1.12
N SER A 109 -8.14 -4.94 -0.41
CA SER A 109 -7.26 -3.90 -0.93
C SER A 109 -6.58 -4.31 -2.24
N SER A 110 -6.06 -5.54 -2.33
CA SER A 110 -5.44 -6.06 -3.55
C SER A 110 -6.43 -6.14 -4.72
N LEU A 111 -7.67 -6.57 -4.48
CA LEU A 111 -8.69 -6.64 -5.53
C LEU A 111 -9.17 -5.26 -5.98
N ILE A 112 -9.33 -4.31 -5.05
CA ILE A 112 -9.64 -2.91 -5.40
C ILE A 112 -8.49 -2.30 -6.20
N ALA A 113 -7.22 -2.58 -5.87
CA ALA A 113 -6.06 -2.17 -6.66
C ALA A 113 -6.12 -2.69 -8.10
N ALA A 114 -6.54 -3.97 -8.30
CA ALA A 114 -6.76 -4.54 -9.64
C ALA A 114 -7.84 -3.79 -10.43
N VAL A 115 -8.91 -3.33 -9.77
CA VAL A 115 -9.95 -2.52 -10.42
C VAL A 115 -9.40 -1.17 -10.88
N PHE A 116 -8.66 -0.46 -10.02
CA PHE A 116 -8.08 0.83 -10.42
C PHE A 116 -7.01 0.68 -11.49
N LEU A 117 -6.21 -0.37 -11.45
CA LEU A 117 -5.28 -0.71 -12.53
C LEU A 117 -6.01 -0.95 -13.85
N TYR A 118 -7.09 -1.75 -13.82
CA TYR A 118 -7.96 -1.93 -14.99
C TYR A 118 -8.47 -0.61 -15.55
N LEU A 119 -9.00 0.27 -14.69
CA LEU A 119 -9.59 1.55 -15.11
C LEU A 119 -8.54 2.48 -15.74
N LEU A 120 -7.33 2.57 -15.14
CA LEU A 120 -6.22 3.36 -15.66
C LEU A 120 -5.76 2.83 -17.03
N VAL A 121 -5.49 1.54 -17.15
CA VAL A 121 -5.01 0.94 -18.41
C VAL A 121 -6.10 0.99 -19.48
N LYS A 122 -7.36 0.78 -19.12
CA LYS A 122 -8.49 0.92 -20.03
C LYS A 122 -8.58 2.33 -20.62
N LYS A 123 -8.38 3.36 -19.80
CA LYS A 123 -8.48 4.76 -20.22
C LYS A 123 -7.37 5.13 -21.19
N HIS A 124 -6.13 4.72 -20.90
CA HIS A 124 -4.94 5.17 -21.64
C HIS A 124 -4.54 4.24 -22.80
N VAL A 125 -5.00 2.98 -22.79
CA VAL A 125 -4.61 1.99 -23.82
C VAL A 125 -5.86 1.39 -24.46
N SER A 126 -6.52 0.44 -23.78
CA SER A 126 -7.75 -0.19 -24.26
C SER A 126 -8.40 -1.06 -23.17
N THR A 127 -9.66 -1.41 -23.36
CA THR A 127 -10.38 -2.34 -22.46
C THR A 127 -9.71 -3.71 -22.38
N ARG A 128 -9.23 -4.25 -23.51
CA ARG A 128 -8.54 -5.55 -23.52
C ARG A 128 -7.24 -5.49 -22.73
N ALA A 129 -6.43 -4.45 -22.93
CA ALA A 129 -5.20 -4.23 -22.17
C ALA A 129 -5.49 -4.09 -20.67
N GLY A 130 -6.55 -3.38 -20.29
CA GLY A 130 -6.98 -3.26 -18.89
C GLY A 130 -7.34 -4.60 -18.25
N LEU A 131 -8.09 -5.45 -18.95
CA LEU A 131 -8.45 -6.79 -18.47
C LEU A 131 -7.20 -7.69 -18.32
N ILE A 132 -6.28 -7.64 -19.27
CA ILE A 132 -5.01 -8.37 -19.22
C ILE A 132 -4.18 -7.88 -18.02
N ALA A 133 -4.05 -6.57 -17.83
CA ALA A 133 -3.32 -6.00 -16.69
C ALA A 133 -3.92 -6.43 -15.34
N ALA A 134 -5.25 -6.37 -15.21
CA ALA A 134 -5.94 -6.83 -14.02
C ALA A 134 -5.75 -8.33 -13.78
N PHE A 135 -5.80 -9.15 -14.83
CA PHE A 135 -5.57 -10.60 -14.74
C PHE A 135 -4.15 -10.90 -14.25
N PHE A 136 -3.12 -10.35 -14.89
CA PHE A 136 -1.75 -10.58 -14.47
C PHE A 136 -1.49 -10.07 -13.04
N TYR A 137 -1.94 -8.85 -12.72
CA TYR A 137 -1.82 -8.34 -11.35
C TYR A 137 -2.46 -9.28 -10.33
N THR A 138 -3.63 -9.83 -10.65
CA THR A 138 -4.40 -10.67 -9.72
C THR A 138 -3.79 -12.05 -9.54
N PHE A 139 -3.24 -12.67 -10.59
CA PHE A 139 -2.84 -14.08 -10.60
C PHE A 139 -1.33 -14.33 -10.59
N VAL A 140 -0.48 -13.31 -10.64
CA VAL A 140 0.97 -13.49 -10.42
C VAL A 140 1.19 -14.10 -9.01
N PRO A 141 1.96 -15.19 -8.86
CA PRO A 141 2.16 -15.88 -7.59
C PRO A 141 2.59 -14.95 -6.45
N TYR A 142 3.50 -14.04 -6.71
CA TYR A 142 3.92 -13.00 -5.76
C TYR A 142 2.73 -12.22 -5.19
N ASN A 143 1.82 -11.76 -6.05
CA ASN A 143 0.68 -10.95 -5.62
C ASN A 143 -0.46 -11.78 -4.99
N ILE A 144 -0.56 -13.07 -5.33
CA ILE A 144 -1.48 -13.98 -4.61
C ILE A 144 -1.04 -14.08 -3.16
N TYR A 145 0.25 -14.27 -2.91
CA TYR A 145 0.78 -14.39 -1.56
C TYR A 145 0.69 -13.07 -0.78
N TYR A 146 1.30 -12.00 -1.29
CA TYR A 146 1.33 -10.71 -0.61
C TYR A 146 -0.03 -10.01 -0.57
N GLY A 147 -0.91 -10.32 -1.52
CA GLY A 147 -2.30 -9.84 -1.52
C GLY A 147 -3.20 -10.45 -0.45
N ARG A 148 -2.70 -11.41 0.36
CA ARG A 148 -3.39 -11.98 1.53
C ARG A 148 -2.57 -11.90 2.83
N ALA A 149 -1.28 -11.56 2.74
CA ALA A 149 -0.43 -11.43 3.92
C ALA A 149 -0.89 -10.25 4.79
N ILE A 150 -0.75 -10.38 6.11
CA ILE A 150 -1.17 -9.34 7.08
C ILE A 150 -0.10 -8.25 7.12
N ILE A 151 -0.01 -7.49 6.03
CA ILE A 151 0.91 -6.37 5.85
C ILE A 151 0.21 -5.23 5.09
N PRO A 152 0.60 -3.98 5.31
CA PRO A 152 -0.11 -2.84 4.74
C PRO A 152 0.17 -2.57 3.25
N ASP A 153 1.02 -3.40 2.59
CA ASP A 153 1.46 -3.19 1.20
C ASP A 153 0.30 -3.15 0.21
N SER A 154 -0.67 -4.07 0.33
CA SER A 154 -1.85 -4.08 -0.55
C SER A 154 -2.70 -2.82 -0.40
N LEU A 155 -2.83 -2.29 0.81
CA LEU A 155 -3.54 -1.04 1.09
C LEU A 155 -2.80 0.16 0.51
N MET A 156 -1.46 0.18 0.60
CA MET A 156 -0.62 1.20 -0.03
C MET A 156 -0.82 1.23 -1.55
N VAL A 157 -0.71 0.06 -2.22
CA VAL A 157 -0.87 -0.04 -3.68
C VAL A 157 -2.27 0.36 -4.13
N MET A 158 -3.31 -0.09 -3.40
CA MET A 158 -4.69 0.31 -3.65
C MET A 158 -4.84 1.83 -3.58
N SER A 159 -4.36 2.43 -2.49
CA SER A 159 -4.49 3.87 -2.26
C SER A 159 -3.74 4.67 -3.33
N PHE A 160 -2.55 4.21 -3.73
CA PHE A 160 -1.77 4.85 -4.79
C PHE A 160 -2.49 4.79 -6.15
N LEU A 161 -2.93 3.61 -6.60
CA LEU A 161 -3.60 3.44 -7.88
C LEU A 161 -4.94 4.18 -7.94
N ALA A 162 -5.69 4.16 -6.82
CA ALA A 162 -6.92 4.95 -6.70
C ALA A 162 -6.63 6.45 -6.75
N GLY A 163 -5.60 6.92 -6.03
CA GLY A 163 -5.16 8.31 -6.05
C GLY A 163 -4.73 8.76 -7.45
N LEU A 164 -3.96 7.94 -8.16
CA LEU A 164 -3.55 8.20 -9.54
C LEU A 164 -4.76 8.26 -10.48
N TYR A 165 -5.72 7.35 -10.32
CA TYR A 165 -6.96 7.35 -11.10
C TYR A 165 -7.78 8.63 -10.86
N PHE A 166 -8.00 9.03 -9.62
CA PHE A 166 -8.77 10.25 -9.32
C PHE A 166 -8.03 11.52 -9.74
N PHE A 167 -6.72 11.56 -9.66
CA PHE A 167 -5.92 12.65 -10.21
C PHE A 167 -6.08 12.74 -11.72
N ASP A 168 -6.02 11.62 -12.43
CA ASP A 168 -6.24 11.54 -13.87
C ASP A 168 -7.67 11.99 -14.27
N GLN A 169 -8.69 11.65 -13.46
CA GLN A 169 -10.05 12.17 -13.66
C GLN A 169 -10.14 13.67 -13.40
N TYR A 170 -9.43 14.19 -12.37
CA TYR A 170 -9.35 15.62 -12.09
C TYR A 170 -8.79 16.41 -13.27
N LEU A 171 -7.76 15.90 -13.93
CA LEU A 171 -7.15 16.58 -15.09
C LEU A 171 -8.11 16.66 -16.30
N ASP A 172 -9.05 15.74 -16.44
CA ASP A 172 -10.00 15.66 -17.57
C ASP A 172 -11.31 16.44 -17.33
N GLU A 173 -11.69 16.63 -16.08
CA GLU A 173 -12.99 17.21 -15.74
C GLU A 173 -12.98 18.74 -15.91
N LYS A 174 -14.14 19.30 -16.30
CA LYS A 174 -14.35 20.75 -16.29
C LYS A 174 -14.52 21.23 -14.86
N VAL A 175 -14.29 22.55 -14.66
CA VAL A 175 -14.43 23.17 -13.34
C VAL A 175 -15.86 23.05 -12.83
N ASN A 176 -16.06 22.17 -11.86
CA ASN A 176 -17.33 21.89 -11.19
C ASN A 176 -17.05 21.13 -9.86
N ILE A 177 -18.11 20.84 -9.11
CA ILE A 177 -18.01 20.13 -7.82
C ILE A 177 -17.35 18.74 -7.96
N LYS A 178 -17.58 18.06 -9.06
CA LYS A 178 -17.00 16.71 -9.34
C LYS A 178 -15.47 16.79 -9.53
N GLN A 179 -14.98 17.83 -10.20
CA GLN A 179 -13.52 18.05 -10.34
C GLN A 179 -12.86 18.24 -8.97
N TYR A 180 -13.43 19.07 -8.09
CA TYR A 180 -12.91 19.26 -6.74
C TYR A 180 -12.98 17.98 -5.91
N THR A 181 -14.07 17.20 -6.06
CA THR A 181 -14.17 15.89 -5.40
C THR A 181 -13.03 14.95 -5.81
N TYR A 182 -12.74 14.87 -7.11
CA TYR A 182 -11.63 14.04 -7.60
C TYR A 182 -10.28 14.53 -7.10
N TYR A 183 -10.08 15.84 -7.04
CA TYR A 183 -8.85 16.43 -6.52
C TYR A 183 -8.63 16.09 -5.04
N ILE A 184 -9.65 16.25 -4.20
CA ILE A 184 -9.60 15.94 -2.76
C ILE A 184 -9.37 14.44 -2.53
N LEU A 185 -10.09 13.59 -3.26
CA LEU A 185 -9.90 12.13 -3.19
C LEU A 185 -8.49 11.73 -3.60
N ALA A 186 -7.94 12.33 -4.64
CA ALA A 186 -6.57 12.05 -5.08
C ALA A 186 -5.56 12.46 -4.00
N ILE A 187 -5.67 13.66 -3.42
CA ILE A 187 -4.80 14.12 -2.31
C ILE A 187 -4.87 13.14 -1.14
N PHE A 188 -6.07 12.82 -0.68
CA PHE A 188 -6.28 11.93 0.48
C PHE A 188 -5.66 10.55 0.25
N LEU A 189 -5.92 9.94 -0.91
CA LEU A 189 -5.46 8.58 -1.23
C LEU A 189 -3.93 8.52 -1.44
N VAL A 190 -3.34 9.54 -2.06
CA VAL A 190 -1.88 9.62 -2.21
C VAL A 190 -1.22 9.89 -0.86
N ALA A 191 -1.77 10.77 -0.03
CA ALA A 191 -1.29 10.98 1.34
C ALA A 191 -1.37 9.71 2.17
N LEU A 192 -2.48 8.95 2.08
CA LEU A 192 -2.63 7.66 2.73
C LEU A 192 -1.56 6.66 2.28
N SER A 193 -1.31 6.57 0.98
CA SER A 193 -0.28 5.65 0.45
C SER A 193 1.13 6.01 0.94
N LEU A 194 1.47 7.30 1.01
CA LEU A 194 2.76 7.81 1.52
C LEU A 194 2.92 7.56 3.02
N LEU A 195 1.87 7.78 3.81
CA LEU A 195 1.86 7.51 5.25
C LEU A 195 2.05 6.02 5.56
N ILE A 196 1.56 5.14 4.69
CA ILE A 196 1.79 3.71 4.81
C ILE A 196 3.23 3.38 4.43
N LYS A 197 3.70 3.78 3.22
CA LYS A 197 5.09 3.52 2.82
C LYS A 197 5.62 4.59 1.86
N PRO A 198 6.77 5.22 2.18
CA PRO A 198 7.37 6.28 1.36
C PRO A 198 7.88 5.79 0.00
N PHE A 199 8.02 4.48 -0.22
CA PHE A 199 8.42 3.90 -1.52
C PHE A 199 7.51 4.31 -2.69
N VAL A 200 6.29 4.74 -2.41
CA VAL A 200 5.36 5.31 -3.39
C VAL A 200 5.95 6.53 -4.12
N LEU A 201 6.88 7.27 -3.51
CA LEU A 201 7.56 8.40 -4.15
C LEU A 201 8.24 8.04 -5.47
N PHE A 202 8.73 6.80 -5.63
CA PHE A 202 9.32 6.34 -6.90
C PHE A 202 8.31 6.36 -8.06
N PHE A 203 7.03 6.25 -7.78
CA PHE A 203 5.96 6.26 -8.77
C PHE A 203 5.35 7.63 -9.01
N PHE A 204 5.83 8.70 -8.36
CA PHE A 204 5.33 10.06 -8.56
C PHE A 204 5.57 10.58 -9.98
N LEU A 205 6.53 10.02 -10.69
CA LEU A 205 6.73 10.30 -12.11
C LEU A 205 5.47 10.01 -12.95
N ALA A 206 4.60 9.09 -12.53
CA ALA A 206 3.34 8.82 -13.22
C ALA A 206 2.40 10.03 -13.20
N PHE A 207 2.32 10.76 -12.09
CA PHE A 207 1.54 12.00 -12.02
C PHE A 207 2.09 13.09 -12.93
N LEU A 208 3.42 13.27 -12.94
CA LEU A 208 4.08 14.24 -13.83
C LEU A 208 3.85 13.88 -15.30
N TYR A 209 3.92 12.60 -15.63
CA TYR A 209 3.62 12.10 -16.98
C TYR A 209 2.17 12.42 -17.39
N LEU A 210 1.17 12.19 -16.53
CA LEU A 210 -0.23 12.52 -16.81
C LEU A 210 -0.41 14.03 -17.05
N VAL A 211 0.23 14.88 -16.25
CA VAL A 211 0.20 16.34 -16.44
C VAL A 211 0.82 16.72 -17.80
N PHE A 212 1.97 16.12 -18.12
CA PHE A 212 2.65 16.37 -19.39
C PHE A 212 1.80 15.93 -20.59
N MET A 213 1.23 14.74 -20.54
CA MET A 213 0.35 14.21 -21.60
C MET A 213 -0.89 15.08 -21.81
N LYS A 214 -1.42 15.68 -20.73
CA LYS A 214 -2.63 16.52 -20.84
C LYS A 214 -2.35 17.96 -21.27
N PHE A 215 -1.32 18.59 -20.76
CA PHE A 215 -1.07 20.02 -20.90
C PHE A 215 0.30 20.37 -21.51
N GLY A 216 1.13 19.38 -21.82
CA GLY A 216 2.54 19.58 -22.18
C GLY A 216 3.32 20.26 -21.07
N LEU A 217 4.40 20.96 -21.42
CA LEU A 217 5.21 21.72 -20.45
C LEU A 217 4.46 22.85 -19.75
N LYS A 218 3.36 23.36 -20.34
CA LYS A 218 2.52 24.40 -19.71
C LYS A 218 1.80 23.89 -18.45
N GLY A 219 1.58 22.57 -18.35
CA GLY A 219 0.98 21.95 -17.17
C GLY A 219 1.79 22.20 -15.88
N PHE A 220 3.11 22.21 -15.98
CA PHE A 220 3.99 22.44 -14.83
C PHE A 220 3.99 23.91 -14.31
N LYS A 221 3.36 24.84 -15.05
CA LYS A 221 3.16 26.23 -14.60
C LYS A 221 1.87 26.40 -13.80
N LYS A 222 1.02 25.36 -13.72
CA LYS A 222 -0.25 25.39 -13.00
C LYS A 222 -0.02 25.22 -11.50
N PRO A 223 -0.33 26.21 -10.65
CA PRO A 223 -0.08 26.14 -9.21
C PRO A 223 -0.82 24.98 -8.52
N GLU A 224 -2.02 24.65 -9.00
CA GLU A 224 -2.83 23.56 -8.44
C GLU A 224 -2.12 22.19 -8.51
N ILE A 225 -1.22 21.97 -9.47
CA ILE A 225 -0.44 20.73 -9.56
C ILE A 225 0.58 20.66 -8.41
N TRP A 226 1.25 21.75 -8.11
CA TRP A 226 2.21 21.79 -7.00
C TRP A 226 1.52 21.78 -5.64
N VAL A 227 0.37 22.44 -5.52
CA VAL A 227 -0.49 22.36 -4.32
C VAL A 227 -0.90 20.92 -4.05
N PHE A 228 -1.25 20.14 -5.10
CA PHE A 228 -1.52 18.71 -4.97
C PHE A 228 -0.34 17.96 -4.33
N PHE A 229 0.87 18.12 -4.86
CA PHE A 229 2.03 17.43 -4.33
C PHE A 229 2.37 17.83 -2.89
N VAL A 230 2.26 19.13 -2.58
CA VAL A 230 2.47 19.62 -1.21
C VAL A 230 1.44 19.02 -0.26
N LEU A 231 0.15 19.13 -0.56
CA LEU A 231 -0.91 18.63 0.32
C LEU A 231 -0.87 17.09 0.47
N ALA A 232 -0.56 16.35 -0.59
CA ALA A 232 -0.44 14.91 -0.52
C ALA A 232 0.79 14.44 0.29
N SER A 233 1.88 15.22 0.27
CA SER A 233 3.12 14.86 0.97
C SER A 233 3.17 15.39 2.41
N LEU A 234 2.48 16.46 2.72
CA LEU A 234 2.54 17.14 4.02
C LEU A 234 2.26 16.20 5.21
N PRO A 235 1.21 15.36 5.21
CA PRO A 235 0.95 14.44 6.34
C PRO A 235 2.11 13.48 6.60
N PHE A 236 2.77 13.00 5.55
CA PHE A 236 3.93 12.14 5.66
C PHE A 236 5.12 12.84 6.35
N PHE A 237 5.44 14.08 5.96
CA PHE A 237 6.51 14.84 6.59
C PHE A 237 6.20 15.18 8.05
N LEU A 238 4.96 15.59 8.34
CA LEU A 238 4.54 15.84 9.72
C LEU A 238 4.64 14.58 10.60
N TRP A 239 4.25 13.42 10.06
CA TRP A 239 4.39 12.15 10.76
C TRP A 239 5.85 11.81 11.02
N ARG A 240 6.74 12.00 10.06
CA ARG A 240 8.18 11.76 10.23
C ARG A 240 8.80 12.67 11.30
N MET A 241 8.49 13.95 11.26
CA MET A 241 8.93 14.90 12.30
C MET A 241 8.42 14.53 13.69
N TRP A 242 7.17 14.03 13.78
CA TRP A 242 6.61 13.54 15.03
C TRP A 242 7.36 12.32 15.58
N MET A 243 7.63 11.33 14.74
CA MET A 243 8.32 10.10 15.13
C MET A 243 9.74 10.35 15.65
N GLU A 244 10.44 11.36 15.14
CA GLU A 244 11.81 11.69 15.55
C GLU A 244 11.94 12.03 17.04
N ASN A 245 10.83 12.42 17.69
CA ASN A 245 10.81 12.61 19.15
C ASN A 245 10.84 11.29 19.94
N PHE A 246 10.69 10.13 19.30
CA PHE A 246 10.59 8.81 19.91
C PHE A 246 11.43 7.79 19.13
N PRO A 247 12.77 7.96 19.09
CA PRO A 247 13.64 7.18 18.24
C PRO A 247 13.66 5.69 18.59
N GLU A 248 13.27 5.32 19.80
CA GLU A 248 13.15 3.93 20.26
C GLU A 248 12.11 3.13 19.48
N GLY A 249 11.09 3.79 18.91
CA GLY A 249 10.06 3.16 18.10
C GLY A 249 10.39 3.10 16.60
N ILE A 250 11.49 3.70 16.15
CA ILE A 250 11.86 3.78 14.73
C ILE A 250 12.84 2.65 14.39
N PRO A 251 12.45 1.73 13.46
CA PRO A 251 13.37 0.68 13.03
C PRO A 251 14.63 1.23 12.37
N ARG A 252 15.76 0.64 12.68
CA ARG A 252 17.01 0.98 12.05
C ARG A 252 17.04 0.47 10.60
N ASN A 253 17.25 1.37 9.66
CA ASN A 253 17.21 1.09 8.23
C ASN A 253 18.51 1.47 7.51
N ASP A 254 19.67 1.26 8.15
CA ASP A 254 20.99 1.65 7.62
C ASP A 254 21.26 1.06 6.23
N TRP A 255 20.74 -0.14 5.97
CA TRP A 255 20.87 -0.79 4.67
C TRP A 255 20.19 -0.02 3.53
N LEU A 256 19.16 0.80 3.80
CA LEU A 256 18.53 1.68 2.81
C LEU A 256 19.47 2.80 2.37
N TYR A 257 20.40 3.20 3.22
CA TYR A 257 21.38 4.25 2.96
C TYR A 257 22.72 3.71 2.47
N ASN A 258 22.73 2.50 1.87
CA ASN A 258 23.91 1.86 1.30
C ASN A 258 25.01 1.56 2.34
N TRP A 259 24.64 1.25 3.59
CA TRP A 259 25.58 0.86 4.62
C TRP A 259 26.46 -0.32 4.16
N ASN A 260 27.74 -0.28 4.49
CA ASN A 260 28.77 -1.22 4.01
C ASN A 260 28.87 -1.31 2.46
N SER A 261 28.46 -0.26 1.76
CA SER A 261 28.50 -0.20 0.29
C SER A 261 27.79 -1.39 -0.38
N ILE A 262 26.73 -1.90 0.25
CA ILE A 262 26.03 -3.12 -0.18
C ILE A 262 25.58 -3.05 -1.65
N ARG A 263 25.18 -1.87 -2.11
CA ARG A 263 24.69 -1.66 -3.49
C ARG A 263 25.81 -1.73 -4.54
N PHE A 264 27.07 -1.69 -4.14
CA PHE A 264 28.21 -1.84 -5.02
C PHE A 264 28.79 -3.26 -5.04
N LYS A 265 28.14 -4.21 -4.35
CA LYS A 265 28.54 -5.62 -4.33
C LYS A 265 27.74 -6.41 -5.35
N GLY A 266 28.42 -7.26 -6.12
CA GLY A 266 27.76 -8.14 -7.10
C GLY A 266 26.72 -9.07 -6.48
N SER A 267 26.93 -9.52 -5.24
CA SER A 267 25.98 -10.32 -4.46
C SER A 267 24.62 -9.64 -4.24
N PHE A 268 24.59 -8.30 -4.18
CA PHE A 268 23.34 -7.55 -4.04
C PHE A 268 22.47 -7.68 -5.30
N TYR A 269 23.07 -7.56 -6.47
CA TYR A 269 22.36 -7.70 -7.75
C TYR A 269 21.95 -9.15 -7.99
N TRP A 270 22.83 -10.12 -7.67
CA TRP A 270 22.46 -11.52 -7.72
C TRP A 270 21.25 -11.83 -6.83
N TRP A 271 21.25 -11.31 -5.60
CA TRP A 271 20.13 -11.46 -4.66
C TRP A 271 18.84 -10.85 -5.23
N ILE A 272 18.89 -9.66 -5.85
CA ILE A 272 17.70 -9.02 -6.45
C ILE A 272 17.19 -9.87 -7.63
N PHE A 273 18.05 -10.18 -8.58
CA PHE A 273 17.61 -10.77 -9.85
C PHE A 273 17.37 -12.28 -9.75
N ALA A 274 18.28 -13.03 -9.14
CA ALA A 274 18.16 -14.49 -9.04
C ALA A 274 17.25 -14.93 -7.91
N GLU A 275 17.37 -14.33 -6.71
CA GLU A 275 16.59 -14.78 -5.57
C GLU A 275 15.23 -14.10 -5.46
N ARG A 276 15.15 -12.78 -5.67
CA ARG A 276 13.90 -12.05 -5.44
C ARG A 276 13.02 -12.02 -6.69
N ILE A 277 13.51 -11.50 -7.79
CA ILE A 277 12.71 -11.37 -9.01
C ILE A 277 12.39 -12.75 -9.57
N SER A 278 13.39 -13.61 -9.78
CA SER A 278 13.17 -14.93 -10.38
C SER A 278 12.27 -15.80 -9.49
N LYS A 279 12.65 -16.03 -8.23
CA LYS A 279 11.90 -16.94 -7.35
C LYS A 279 10.55 -16.39 -6.91
N MET A 280 10.44 -15.10 -6.61
CA MET A 280 9.18 -14.54 -6.09
C MET A 280 8.16 -14.23 -7.18
N ILE A 281 8.59 -13.75 -8.35
CA ILE A 281 7.66 -13.40 -9.44
C ILE A 281 7.22 -14.66 -10.19
N LEU A 282 8.16 -15.54 -10.51
CA LEU A 282 7.88 -16.71 -11.32
C LEU A 282 7.34 -17.90 -10.50
N GLY A 283 7.45 -17.86 -9.17
CA GLY A 283 6.94 -18.91 -8.28
C GLY A 283 7.77 -20.19 -8.36
N TYR A 284 8.75 -20.35 -7.50
CA TYR A 284 9.41 -21.62 -7.24
C TYR A 284 8.68 -22.40 -6.16
#